data_2a21f4d6f893b7624e4cd66e83f0a24f
#
_entry.id   2a21f4d6f893b7624e4cd66e83f0a24f
#
_cell.length_a   1.000
_cell.length_b   1.000
_cell.length_c   1.000
_cell.angle_alpha   90.00
_cell.angle_beta   90.00
_cell.angle_gamma   90.00
#
_symmetry.space_group_name_H-M   'P 1'
#
loop_
_entity.id
_entity.type
_entity.pdbx_description
1 polymer ?
#
loop_
_entity_poly.entity_id
_entity_poly.type
_entity_poly.pdbx_seq_one_letter_code
_entity_poly.pdbx_strand_id
1 'polypeptide(L)'
;TLDRSSAASDVYKRQSIQILPFFGGNQYFAFVMEVFRDIRLVGTPPSSIGKFGGDTDNWMWPRHTGDFSVFRVYADKDNRPADYSKDNRPYEAPRHLEISLDGVREGDFAMVMGFPGSTERYMTSYEIDQTLEVDNPQRIYIRGLRQDIMRRYMDASDEVRIKYASKYAGSSNYWKNSIGMSRGLERLNVKAKKQAEEEAFQSWAEKNTLPEEGYIEALPKIREAVTNITPIWASMQYIQEAFLSSVELIRNAAQTLDKERLEAFFGDYDAALDHEVARCMFRIARENMRPEDLPSIYADVIDKRFGGDTDAYVDWLYETSAYTSLDKALTLTDETRKQDPAYE
;
A
#
# COMPACT_ATOMS: atom_id res chain seq x y z
N THR A 1 10.94 26.67 2.75
CA THR A 1 9.52 26.47 3.04
C THR A 1 8.73 27.41 2.15
N LEU A 2 8.33 26.95 0.96
CA LEU A 2 7.30 27.65 0.21
C LEU A 2 6.00 27.55 1.01
N ASP A 3 5.65 28.66 1.62
CA ASP A 3 4.38 28.84 2.29
C ASP A 3 3.27 28.49 1.27
N ARG A 4 2.40 27.57 1.64
CA ARG A 4 1.16 27.30 0.91
C ARG A 4 0.21 28.47 1.15
N SER A 5 0.62 29.69 0.78
CA SER A 5 -0.21 30.84 0.98
C SER A 5 -1.48 30.72 0.15
N SER A 6 -2.59 30.94 0.81
CA SER A 6 -3.94 30.99 0.25
C SER A 6 -4.07 31.89 -0.98
N ALA A 7 -3.16 32.80 -1.21
CA ALA A 7 -3.11 33.69 -2.37
C ALA A 7 -2.91 32.95 -3.70
N ALA A 8 -2.15 31.84 -3.74
CA ALA A 8 -2.01 31.04 -4.97
C ALA A 8 -3.27 30.24 -5.30
N SER A 9 -4.09 29.90 -4.30
CA SER A 9 -5.34 29.17 -4.49
C SER A 9 -6.51 30.07 -4.94
N ASP A 10 -6.48 31.35 -4.63
CA ASP A 10 -7.58 32.28 -4.95
C ASP A 10 -7.53 32.80 -6.39
N VAL A 11 -6.34 32.93 -6.97
CA VAL A 11 -6.19 33.38 -8.37
C VAL A 11 -6.58 32.29 -9.36
N TYR A 12 -6.46 30.99 -8.94
CA TYR A 12 -6.76 29.84 -9.81
C TYR A 12 -7.47 28.72 -9.04
N LYS A 13 -8.70 28.93 -8.61
CA LYS A 13 -9.55 27.90 -7.94
C LYS A 13 -9.68 26.57 -8.70
N ARG A 14 -9.14 26.48 -9.92
CA ARG A 14 -9.19 25.33 -10.83
C ARG A 14 -7.85 24.68 -11.06
N GLN A 15 -6.79 25.19 -10.44
CA GLN A 15 -5.43 24.65 -10.54
C GLN A 15 -4.97 24.05 -9.22
N SER A 16 -4.17 23.00 -9.32
CA SER A 16 -3.45 22.39 -8.21
C SER A 16 -1.96 22.39 -8.53
N ILE A 17 -1.14 22.74 -7.55
CA ILE A 17 0.31 22.73 -7.70
C ILE A 17 0.85 21.68 -6.72
N GLN A 18 1.61 20.73 -7.25
CA GLN A 18 2.36 19.75 -6.47
C GLN A 18 3.84 19.90 -6.75
N ILE A 19 4.63 19.96 -5.68
CA ILE A 19 6.09 19.93 -5.79
C ILE A 19 6.55 18.56 -5.32
N LEU A 20 7.15 17.80 -6.23
CA LEU A 20 7.61 16.45 -5.97
C LEU A 20 9.12 16.35 -6.04
N PRO A 21 9.76 15.65 -5.09
CA PRO A 21 11.19 15.33 -5.17
C PRO A 21 11.43 14.20 -6.17
N PHE A 22 12.47 14.33 -6.97
CA PHE A 22 12.94 13.32 -7.89
C PHE A 22 14.41 12.99 -7.61
N PHE A 23 14.85 11.81 -8.03
CA PHE A 23 16.23 11.33 -7.87
C PHE A 23 16.74 11.41 -6.42
N GLY A 24 15.94 10.86 -5.48
CA GLY A 24 16.29 10.88 -4.05
C GLY A 24 16.31 12.29 -3.43
N GLY A 25 15.57 13.26 -4.00
CA GLY A 25 15.52 14.64 -3.52
C GLY A 25 16.59 15.57 -4.13
N ASN A 26 17.35 15.08 -5.11
CA ASN A 26 18.36 15.91 -5.81
C ASN A 26 17.75 16.96 -6.75
N GLN A 27 16.52 16.72 -7.21
CA GLN A 27 15.77 17.66 -8.05
C GLN A 27 14.32 17.75 -7.58
N TYR A 28 13.70 18.91 -7.77
CA TYR A 28 12.30 19.15 -7.46
C TYR A 28 11.58 19.67 -8.69
N PHE A 29 10.43 19.07 -8.98
CA PHE A 29 9.58 19.49 -10.10
C PHE A 29 8.26 20.02 -9.57
N ALA A 30 7.84 21.18 -10.09
CA ALA A 30 6.52 21.73 -9.84
C ALA A 30 5.57 21.31 -10.95
N PHE A 31 4.52 20.55 -10.58
CA PHE A 31 3.44 20.15 -11.47
C PHE A 31 2.29 21.12 -11.28
N VAL A 32 2.01 21.91 -12.30
CA VAL A 32 0.84 22.80 -12.35
C VAL A 32 -0.26 22.05 -13.11
N MET A 33 -1.31 21.65 -12.40
CA MET A 33 -2.38 20.81 -12.94
C MET A 33 -3.68 21.59 -13.02
N GLU A 34 -4.39 21.42 -14.12
CA GLU A 34 -5.79 21.84 -14.24
C GLU A 34 -6.70 20.71 -13.77
N VAL A 35 -7.63 20.99 -12.86
CA VAL A 35 -8.43 19.97 -12.18
C VAL A 35 -9.88 20.04 -12.65
N PHE A 36 -10.31 19.04 -13.39
CA PHE A 36 -11.71 18.82 -13.76
C PHE A 36 -12.41 17.96 -12.71
N ARG A 37 -13.56 18.40 -12.23
CA ARG A 37 -14.31 17.72 -11.16
C ARG A 37 -15.60 17.06 -11.64
N ASP A 38 -16.16 17.50 -12.76
CA ASP A 38 -17.34 16.87 -13.36
C ASP A 38 -16.89 15.76 -14.31
N ILE A 39 -16.74 14.56 -13.75
CA ILE A 39 -16.33 13.34 -14.46
C ILE A 39 -17.49 12.35 -14.40
N ARG A 40 -17.98 11.90 -15.57
CA ARG A 40 -19.11 11.00 -15.65
C ARG A 40 -18.72 9.67 -16.27
N LEU A 41 -19.20 8.58 -15.66
CA LEU A 41 -19.03 7.24 -16.19
C LEU A 41 -19.80 7.09 -17.49
N VAL A 42 -19.15 6.64 -18.54
CA VAL A 42 -19.76 6.28 -19.83
C VAL A 42 -20.07 4.79 -19.88
N GLY A 43 -19.14 3.96 -19.47
CA GLY A 43 -19.33 2.51 -19.43
C GLY A 43 -18.12 1.74 -18.93
N THR A 44 -18.38 0.50 -18.56
CA THR A 44 -17.41 -0.51 -18.15
C THR A 44 -17.84 -1.86 -18.71
N PRO A 45 -16.96 -2.83 -18.88
CA PRO A 45 -17.35 -4.19 -19.20
C PRO A 45 -18.06 -4.84 -17.99
N PRO A 46 -18.87 -5.89 -18.19
CA PRO A 46 -19.38 -6.69 -17.10
C PRO A 46 -18.25 -7.40 -16.35
N SER A 47 -18.47 -7.73 -15.07
CA SER A 47 -17.46 -8.38 -14.23
C SER A 47 -16.91 -9.69 -14.81
N SER A 48 -17.71 -10.41 -15.59
CA SER A 48 -17.28 -11.64 -16.29
C SER A 48 -16.17 -11.39 -17.32
N ILE A 49 -15.99 -10.17 -17.78
CA ILE A 49 -14.92 -9.76 -18.70
C ILE A 49 -13.88 -8.92 -17.94
N GLY A 50 -14.31 -7.89 -17.21
CA GLY A 50 -13.44 -6.96 -16.51
C GLY A 50 -12.65 -7.61 -15.37
N LYS A 51 -13.16 -8.71 -14.81
CA LYS A 51 -12.51 -9.49 -13.75
C LYS A 51 -12.26 -10.95 -14.14
N PHE A 52 -12.16 -11.23 -15.44
CA PHE A 52 -11.88 -12.56 -15.93
C PHE A 52 -10.54 -13.08 -15.38
N GLY A 53 -10.55 -14.33 -14.88
CA GLY A 53 -9.39 -14.92 -14.21
C GLY A 53 -9.20 -14.47 -12.76
N GLY A 54 -9.86 -13.40 -12.32
CA GLY A 54 -9.84 -12.92 -10.92
C GLY A 54 -8.44 -12.81 -10.33
N ASP A 55 -8.30 -13.23 -9.07
CA ASP A 55 -6.99 -13.24 -8.39
C ASP A 55 -6.01 -14.25 -8.97
N THR A 56 -6.48 -15.30 -9.66
CA THR A 56 -5.60 -16.30 -10.27
C THR A 56 -4.70 -15.69 -11.32
N ASP A 57 -5.22 -14.78 -12.15
CA ASP A 57 -4.47 -14.15 -13.24
C ASP A 57 -3.70 -12.89 -12.77
N ASN A 58 -3.93 -12.40 -11.56
CA ASN A 58 -3.22 -11.22 -11.06
C ASN A 58 -1.72 -11.52 -10.92
N TRP A 59 -0.86 -10.64 -11.46
CA TRP A 59 0.60 -10.82 -11.57
C TRP A 59 1.03 -12.07 -12.35
N MET A 60 0.17 -12.52 -13.25
CA MET A 60 0.42 -13.69 -14.11
C MET A 60 0.39 -13.29 -15.58
N TRP A 61 1.06 -14.08 -16.40
CA TRP A 61 1.09 -13.99 -17.85
C TRP A 61 0.76 -15.35 -18.46
N PRO A 62 -0.01 -15.44 -19.56
CA PRO A 62 -0.75 -14.36 -20.21
C PRO A 62 -1.99 -13.92 -19.44
N ARG A 63 -2.51 -12.71 -19.75
CA ARG A 63 -3.75 -12.19 -19.16
C ARG A 63 -4.83 -12.08 -20.21
N HIS A 64 -6.04 -12.48 -19.83
CA HIS A 64 -7.22 -12.44 -20.69
C HIS A 64 -8.30 -11.49 -20.14
N THR A 65 -7.99 -10.73 -19.11
CA THR A 65 -8.90 -9.76 -18.49
C THR A 65 -9.09 -8.54 -19.39
N GLY A 66 -10.34 -8.16 -19.65
CA GLY A 66 -10.70 -6.91 -20.32
C GLY A 66 -11.11 -5.85 -19.31
N ASP A 67 -10.18 -5.43 -18.43
CA ASP A 67 -10.43 -4.45 -17.36
C ASP A 67 -10.21 -3.04 -17.88
N PHE A 68 -11.33 -2.34 -18.17
CA PHE A 68 -11.29 -0.95 -18.58
C PHE A 68 -12.53 -0.18 -18.11
N SER A 69 -12.39 1.13 -18.01
CA SER A 69 -13.48 2.05 -17.74
C SER A 69 -13.39 3.25 -18.68
N VAL A 70 -14.52 3.71 -19.16
CA VAL A 70 -14.62 4.90 -20.01
C VAL A 70 -15.34 5.98 -19.25
N PHE A 71 -14.67 7.11 -19.08
CA PHE A 71 -15.21 8.30 -18.45
C PHE A 71 -15.25 9.46 -19.44
N ARG A 72 -16.18 10.39 -19.22
CA ARG A 72 -16.24 11.64 -19.96
C ARG A 72 -16.08 12.82 -19.03
N VAL A 73 -15.14 13.68 -19.37
CA VAL A 73 -14.91 14.95 -18.68
C VAL A 73 -15.94 15.97 -19.17
N TYR A 74 -16.52 16.72 -18.24
CA TYR A 74 -17.43 17.83 -18.52
C TYR A 74 -16.82 19.14 -18.03
N ALA A 75 -17.15 20.22 -18.74
CA ALA A 75 -16.68 21.57 -18.51
C ALA A 75 -17.83 22.56 -18.54
N ASP A 76 -17.60 23.80 -18.08
CA ASP A 76 -18.58 24.87 -18.20
C ASP A 76 -18.78 25.30 -19.66
N LYS A 77 -19.65 26.31 -19.86
CA LYS A 77 -19.95 26.84 -21.19
C LYS A 77 -18.77 27.42 -21.96
N ASP A 78 -17.69 27.77 -21.21
CA ASP A 78 -16.46 28.36 -21.74
C ASP A 78 -15.34 27.32 -21.86
N ASN A 79 -15.69 26.04 -21.80
CA ASN A 79 -14.80 24.88 -21.86
C ASN A 79 -13.75 24.86 -20.73
N ARG A 80 -14.10 25.35 -19.52
CA ARG A 80 -13.21 25.42 -18.35
C ARG A 80 -13.63 24.43 -17.28
N PRO A 81 -12.69 23.99 -16.42
CA PRO A 81 -13.01 23.16 -15.28
C PRO A 81 -14.12 23.75 -14.40
N ALA A 82 -15.08 22.93 -14.02
CA ALA A 82 -16.21 23.31 -13.19
C ALA A 82 -16.61 22.18 -12.24
N ASP A 83 -17.32 22.53 -11.17
CA ASP A 83 -18.01 21.55 -10.35
C ASP A 83 -19.21 20.99 -11.12
N TYR A 84 -19.78 19.87 -10.64
CA TYR A 84 -20.90 19.23 -11.30
C TYR A 84 -22.07 20.18 -11.53
N SER A 85 -22.55 20.24 -12.76
CA SER A 85 -23.78 20.91 -13.14
C SER A 85 -24.47 20.20 -14.30
N LYS A 86 -25.79 20.20 -14.32
CA LYS A 86 -26.56 19.67 -15.45
C LYS A 86 -26.34 20.47 -16.75
N ASP A 87 -25.89 21.71 -16.62
CA ASP A 87 -25.64 22.62 -17.75
C ASP A 87 -24.23 22.47 -18.33
N ASN A 88 -23.38 21.74 -17.66
CA ASN A 88 -22.02 21.44 -18.16
C ASN A 88 -22.09 20.64 -19.44
N ARG A 89 -21.12 20.88 -20.33
CA ARG A 89 -20.97 20.23 -21.63
C ARG A 89 -19.76 19.31 -21.63
N PRO A 90 -19.72 18.29 -22.50
CA PRO A 90 -18.52 17.51 -22.72
C PRO A 90 -17.33 18.43 -23.00
N TYR A 91 -16.21 18.20 -22.31
CA TYR A 91 -14.97 18.95 -22.52
C TYR A 91 -14.47 18.75 -23.94
N GLU A 92 -14.19 19.83 -24.64
CA GLU A 92 -13.60 19.82 -25.97
C GLU A 92 -12.06 19.85 -25.84
N ALA A 93 -11.44 18.69 -25.95
CA ALA A 93 -10.00 18.58 -25.87
C ALA A 93 -9.32 19.20 -27.11
N PRO A 94 -8.25 20.00 -26.95
CA PRO A 94 -7.53 20.59 -28.11
C PRO A 94 -6.94 19.53 -29.04
N ARG A 95 -6.65 18.34 -28.49
CA ARG A 95 -6.18 17.16 -29.23
C ARG A 95 -6.72 15.90 -28.56
N HIS A 96 -6.89 14.87 -29.35
CA HIS A 96 -7.24 13.52 -28.89
C HIS A 96 -6.41 12.49 -29.66
N LEU A 97 -6.28 11.31 -29.09
CA LEU A 97 -5.71 10.16 -29.80
C LEU A 97 -6.77 9.54 -30.70
N GLU A 98 -6.39 9.20 -31.91
CA GLU A 98 -7.26 8.48 -32.83
C GLU A 98 -7.41 7.01 -32.35
N ILE A 99 -8.65 6.50 -32.46
CA ILE A 99 -8.94 5.10 -32.13
C ILE A 99 -8.78 4.29 -33.40
N SER A 100 -7.79 3.41 -33.43
CA SER A 100 -7.62 2.44 -34.51
C SER A 100 -8.37 1.14 -34.16
N LEU A 101 -9.08 0.58 -35.15
CA LEU A 101 -9.71 -0.72 -35.07
C LEU A 101 -8.90 -1.82 -35.82
N ASP A 102 -7.73 -1.47 -36.34
CA ASP A 102 -6.90 -2.42 -37.12
C ASP A 102 -6.21 -3.48 -36.25
N GLY A 103 -6.23 -3.26 -34.91
CA GLY A 103 -5.54 -4.12 -33.94
C GLY A 103 -4.03 -3.91 -33.94
N VAL A 104 -3.30 -4.81 -33.30
CA VAL A 104 -1.84 -4.82 -33.22
C VAL A 104 -1.29 -6.14 -33.72
N ARG A 105 -0.10 -6.12 -34.33
CA ARG A 105 0.62 -7.29 -34.83
C ARG A 105 1.95 -7.44 -34.09
N GLU A 106 2.53 -8.61 -34.15
CA GLU A 106 3.88 -8.84 -33.64
C GLU A 106 4.87 -7.91 -34.34
N GLY A 107 5.66 -7.17 -33.55
CA GLY A 107 6.61 -6.17 -34.02
C GLY A 107 6.07 -4.74 -34.11
N ASP A 108 4.77 -4.53 -33.93
CA ASP A 108 4.21 -3.17 -33.88
C ASP A 108 4.65 -2.45 -32.61
N PHE A 109 4.78 -1.13 -32.70
CA PHE A 109 5.05 -0.31 -31.53
C PHE A 109 3.84 -0.29 -30.59
N ALA A 110 4.09 -0.58 -29.30
CA ALA A 110 3.10 -0.46 -28.25
C ALA A 110 3.65 0.31 -27.06
N MET A 111 2.83 1.13 -26.44
CA MET A 111 3.21 1.94 -25.28
C MET A 111 2.10 1.98 -24.25
N VAL A 112 2.47 1.88 -22.96
CA VAL A 112 1.56 2.11 -21.84
C VAL A 112 1.75 3.55 -21.37
N MET A 113 0.66 4.32 -21.32
CA MET A 113 0.65 5.67 -20.76
C MET A 113 0.16 5.62 -19.31
N GLY A 114 1.00 6.04 -18.40
CA GLY A 114 0.71 6.06 -16.96
C GLY A 114 1.98 5.86 -16.15
N PHE A 115 1.90 6.25 -14.88
CA PHE A 115 3.01 6.07 -13.96
C PHE A 115 2.82 4.76 -13.18
N PRO A 116 3.88 3.93 -13.01
CA PRO A 116 3.84 2.85 -12.04
C PRO A 116 3.71 3.44 -10.62
N GLY A 117 3.14 2.66 -9.68
CA GLY A 117 3.01 3.08 -8.29
C GLY A 117 4.35 3.34 -7.63
N SER A 118 5.31 2.44 -7.85
CA SER A 118 6.71 2.57 -7.44
C SER A 118 7.63 1.79 -8.36
N THR A 119 8.89 2.19 -8.40
CA THR A 119 9.97 1.45 -9.07
C THR A 119 11.22 1.53 -8.22
N GLU A 120 11.94 0.41 -8.13
CA GLU A 120 13.16 0.27 -7.33
C GLU A 120 14.38 0.04 -8.26
N ARG A 121 14.44 0.82 -9.34
CA ARG A 121 15.46 0.66 -10.40
C ARG A 121 16.90 0.78 -9.88
N TYR A 122 17.12 1.62 -8.89
CA TYR A 122 18.45 1.96 -8.38
C TYR A 122 18.86 1.17 -7.14
N MET A 123 18.09 0.15 -6.75
CA MET A 123 18.50 -0.74 -5.66
C MET A 123 19.87 -1.36 -5.93
N THR A 124 20.65 -1.46 -4.88
CA THR A 124 21.92 -2.19 -4.87
C THR A 124 21.69 -3.70 -4.71
N SER A 125 22.72 -4.49 -4.95
CA SER A 125 22.66 -5.94 -4.71
C SER A 125 22.34 -6.29 -3.26
N TYR A 126 22.72 -5.45 -2.29
CA TYR A 126 22.45 -5.62 -0.87
C TYR A 126 20.96 -5.42 -0.53
N GLU A 127 20.33 -4.44 -1.15
CA GLU A 127 18.88 -4.18 -1.02
C GLU A 127 18.05 -5.27 -1.70
N ILE A 128 18.56 -5.87 -2.79
CA ILE A 128 17.95 -7.05 -3.42
C ILE A 128 17.97 -8.23 -2.46
N ASP A 129 19.07 -8.47 -1.75
CA ASP A 129 19.14 -9.50 -0.72
C ASP A 129 18.13 -9.25 0.39
N GLN A 130 18.05 -8.03 0.91
CA GLN A 130 17.03 -7.65 1.91
C GLN A 130 15.61 -7.93 1.41
N THR A 131 15.33 -7.59 0.16
CA THR A 131 14.01 -7.85 -0.47
C THR A 131 13.71 -9.35 -0.56
N LEU A 132 14.69 -10.17 -0.95
CA LEU A 132 14.52 -11.62 -1.13
C LEU A 132 14.49 -12.40 0.18
N GLU A 133 15.26 -11.96 1.19
CA GLU A 133 15.44 -12.69 2.44
C GLU A 133 14.52 -12.20 3.56
N VAL A 134 14.06 -10.94 3.50
CA VAL A 134 13.26 -10.31 4.55
C VAL A 134 11.90 -9.85 4.05
N ASP A 135 11.86 -8.87 3.12
CA ASP A 135 10.63 -8.18 2.78
C ASP A 135 9.56 -9.11 2.19
N ASN A 136 9.93 -9.79 1.13
CA ASN A 136 8.99 -10.65 0.42
C ASN A 136 8.60 -11.90 1.22
N PRO A 137 9.54 -12.64 1.85
CA PRO A 137 9.16 -13.80 2.67
C PRO A 137 8.22 -13.47 3.83
N GLN A 138 8.49 -12.40 4.57
CA GLN A 138 7.62 -11.98 5.66
C GLN A 138 6.24 -11.55 5.17
N ARG A 139 6.18 -10.74 4.11
CA ARG A 139 4.92 -10.30 3.51
C ARG A 139 4.10 -11.47 2.97
N ILE A 140 4.75 -12.43 2.32
CA ILE A 140 4.11 -13.65 1.82
C ILE A 140 3.54 -14.46 3.00
N TYR A 141 4.30 -14.64 4.06
CA TYR A 141 3.89 -15.40 5.22
C TYR A 141 2.71 -14.75 5.97
N ILE A 142 2.87 -13.50 6.37
CA ILE A 142 1.87 -12.78 7.18
C ILE A 142 0.56 -12.61 6.41
N ARG A 143 0.64 -12.14 5.15
CA ARG A 143 -0.55 -11.96 4.32
C ARG A 143 -1.21 -13.26 3.93
N GLY A 144 -0.44 -14.33 3.73
CA GLY A 144 -0.96 -15.67 3.46
C GLY A 144 -1.86 -16.14 4.59
N LEU A 145 -1.38 -16.10 5.83
CA LEU A 145 -2.16 -16.48 7.02
C LEU A 145 -3.44 -15.64 7.17
N ARG A 146 -3.31 -14.32 7.01
CA ARG A 146 -4.48 -13.43 7.05
C ARG A 146 -5.51 -13.80 5.98
N GLN A 147 -5.08 -14.03 4.76
CA GLN A 147 -5.97 -14.37 3.63
C GLN A 147 -6.67 -15.71 3.82
N ASP A 148 -6.01 -16.69 4.42
CA ASP A 148 -6.62 -17.98 4.73
C ASP A 148 -7.76 -17.83 5.73
N ILE A 149 -7.60 -16.98 6.75
CA ILE A 149 -8.65 -16.63 7.70
C ILE A 149 -9.79 -15.91 6.97
N MET A 150 -9.48 -14.83 6.25
CA MET A 150 -10.47 -14.06 5.50
C MET A 150 -11.29 -14.94 4.55
N ARG A 151 -10.64 -15.84 3.82
CA ARG A 151 -11.32 -16.74 2.88
C ARG A 151 -12.32 -17.65 3.55
N ARG A 152 -11.95 -18.26 4.70
CA ARG A 152 -12.88 -19.12 5.45
C ARG A 152 -14.15 -18.40 5.87
N TYR A 153 -14.03 -17.15 6.34
CA TYR A 153 -15.19 -16.34 6.71
C TYR A 153 -16.00 -15.88 5.49
N MET A 154 -15.34 -15.49 4.43
CA MET A 154 -15.99 -15.08 3.17
C MET A 154 -16.74 -16.24 2.51
N ASP A 155 -16.20 -17.45 2.58
CA ASP A 155 -16.86 -18.66 2.03
C ASP A 155 -18.06 -19.10 2.90
N ALA A 156 -18.05 -18.77 4.18
CA ALA A 156 -19.12 -19.11 5.12
C ALA A 156 -20.28 -18.10 5.09
N SER A 157 -20.06 -16.85 4.64
CA SER A 157 -21.06 -15.77 4.69
C SER A 157 -20.94 -14.82 3.50
N ASP A 158 -22.03 -14.68 2.75
CA ASP A 158 -22.13 -13.69 1.67
C ASP A 158 -22.01 -12.25 2.17
N GLU A 159 -22.52 -11.96 3.38
CA GLU A 159 -22.38 -10.65 4.01
C GLU A 159 -20.90 -10.31 4.25
N VAL A 160 -20.15 -11.23 4.88
CA VAL A 160 -18.72 -11.07 5.14
C VAL A 160 -17.95 -10.98 3.81
N ARG A 161 -18.33 -11.77 2.81
CA ARG A 161 -17.72 -11.71 1.49
C ARG A 161 -17.87 -10.33 0.84
N ILE A 162 -19.01 -9.70 0.95
CA ILE A 162 -19.25 -8.35 0.43
C ILE A 162 -18.35 -7.33 1.17
N LYS A 163 -18.33 -7.37 2.51
CA LYS A 163 -17.50 -6.49 3.35
C LYS A 163 -16.01 -6.63 3.08
N TYR A 164 -15.52 -7.85 2.89
CA TYR A 164 -14.09 -8.15 2.83
C TYR A 164 -13.51 -8.34 1.43
N ALA A 165 -14.32 -8.40 0.38
CA ALA A 165 -13.84 -8.62 -0.99
C ALA A 165 -12.75 -7.63 -1.43
N SER A 166 -12.93 -6.34 -1.16
CA SER A 166 -11.95 -5.30 -1.50
C SER A 166 -10.67 -5.40 -0.64
N LYS A 167 -10.83 -5.65 0.66
CA LYS A 167 -9.72 -5.83 1.62
C LYS A 167 -8.88 -7.05 1.25
N TYR A 168 -9.55 -8.16 0.90
CA TYR A 168 -8.91 -9.38 0.43
C TYR A 168 -8.14 -9.14 -0.87
N ALA A 169 -8.78 -8.52 -1.87
CA ALA A 169 -8.14 -8.22 -3.15
C ALA A 169 -6.90 -7.32 -2.99
N GLY A 170 -6.97 -6.30 -2.14
CA GLY A 170 -5.82 -5.45 -1.79
C GLY A 170 -4.68 -6.26 -1.15
N SER A 171 -4.99 -7.12 -0.17
CA SER A 171 -3.99 -7.99 0.47
C SER A 171 -3.36 -8.96 -0.53
N SER A 172 -4.19 -9.63 -1.35
CA SER A 172 -3.77 -10.59 -2.37
C SER A 172 -2.88 -9.95 -3.43
N ASN A 173 -3.17 -8.71 -3.84
CA ASN A 173 -2.36 -8.00 -4.82
C ASN A 173 -0.89 -7.86 -4.37
N TYR A 174 -0.64 -7.41 -3.15
CA TYR A 174 0.72 -7.30 -2.61
C TYR A 174 1.36 -8.66 -2.35
N TRP A 175 0.60 -9.62 -1.88
CA TRP A 175 1.04 -11.00 -1.66
C TRP A 175 1.56 -11.63 -2.95
N LYS A 176 0.77 -11.57 -4.02
CA LYS A 176 1.15 -12.10 -5.33
C LYS A 176 2.29 -11.31 -5.97
N ASN A 177 2.32 -9.98 -5.79
CA ASN A 177 3.44 -9.16 -6.24
C ASN A 177 4.75 -9.63 -5.61
N SER A 178 4.77 -9.86 -4.28
CA SER A 178 5.98 -10.34 -3.59
C SER A 178 6.43 -11.71 -4.07
N ILE A 179 5.51 -12.64 -4.32
CA ILE A 179 5.81 -13.95 -4.91
C ILE A 179 6.41 -13.80 -6.32
N GLY A 180 5.76 -12.99 -7.16
CA GLY A 180 6.18 -12.75 -8.53
C GLY A 180 7.52 -12.02 -8.60
N MET A 181 7.74 -11.04 -7.72
CA MET A 181 8.99 -10.28 -7.62
C MET A 181 10.15 -11.21 -7.24
N SER A 182 10.01 -12.03 -6.19
CA SER A 182 11.06 -12.98 -5.80
C SER A 182 11.46 -13.91 -6.95
N ARG A 183 10.45 -14.51 -7.59
CA ARG A 183 10.70 -15.37 -8.77
C ARG A 183 11.37 -14.62 -9.92
N GLY A 184 10.97 -13.36 -10.15
CA GLY A 184 11.55 -12.54 -11.21
C GLY A 184 12.99 -12.16 -10.93
N LEU A 185 13.30 -11.72 -9.72
CA LEU A 185 14.66 -11.36 -9.28
C LEU A 185 15.62 -12.54 -9.39
N GLU A 186 15.19 -13.73 -8.94
CA GLU A 186 15.95 -14.96 -9.01
C GLU A 186 16.13 -15.42 -10.47
N ARG A 187 15.03 -15.58 -11.22
CA ARG A 187 15.05 -16.11 -12.60
C ARG A 187 15.88 -15.26 -13.55
N LEU A 188 15.83 -13.94 -13.39
CA LEU A 188 16.58 -13.00 -14.21
C LEU A 188 18.00 -12.73 -13.69
N ASN A 189 18.35 -13.36 -12.57
CA ASN A 189 19.62 -13.16 -11.88
C ASN A 189 19.97 -11.67 -11.68
N VAL A 190 18.97 -10.91 -11.17
CA VAL A 190 19.09 -9.45 -11.05
C VAL A 190 20.20 -9.07 -10.07
N LYS A 191 20.39 -9.83 -8.98
CA LYS A 191 21.47 -9.60 -8.02
C LYS A 191 22.84 -9.58 -8.70
N ALA A 192 23.17 -10.60 -9.49
CA ALA A 192 24.46 -10.66 -10.17
C ALA A 192 24.65 -9.53 -11.21
N LYS A 193 23.57 -9.10 -11.87
CA LYS A 193 23.63 -7.92 -12.76
C LYS A 193 23.99 -6.67 -11.98
N LYS A 194 23.36 -6.47 -10.81
CA LYS A 194 23.64 -5.32 -9.94
C LYS A 194 25.06 -5.37 -9.39
N GLN A 195 25.55 -6.55 -8.98
CA GLN A 195 26.93 -6.73 -8.55
C GLN A 195 27.93 -6.33 -9.65
N ALA A 196 27.68 -6.72 -10.90
CA ALA A 196 28.53 -6.31 -12.02
C ALA A 196 28.49 -4.79 -12.29
N GLU A 197 27.33 -4.15 -12.16
CA GLU A 197 27.20 -2.68 -12.23
C GLU A 197 27.96 -2.00 -11.08
N GLU A 198 27.88 -2.53 -9.87
CA GLU A 198 28.56 -2.03 -8.67
C GLU A 198 30.08 -2.16 -8.78
N GLU A 199 30.57 -3.30 -9.27
CA GLU A 199 32.00 -3.53 -9.52
C GLU A 199 32.54 -2.56 -10.58
N ALA A 200 31.80 -2.35 -11.66
CA ALA A 200 32.15 -1.39 -12.71
C ALA A 200 32.19 0.05 -12.16
N PHE A 201 31.19 0.42 -11.35
CA PHE A 201 31.15 1.74 -10.71
C PHE A 201 32.30 1.93 -9.74
N GLN A 202 32.57 0.94 -8.87
CA GLN A 202 33.68 1.00 -7.91
C GLN A 202 35.02 1.17 -8.62
N SER A 203 35.26 0.37 -9.67
CA SER A 203 36.49 0.46 -10.47
C SER A 203 36.63 1.80 -11.19
N TRP A 204 35.53 2.40 -11.63
CA TRP A 204 35.51 3.72 -12.21
C TRP A 204 35.81 4.80 -11.16
N ALA A 205 35.17 4.73 -9.98
CA ALA A 205 35.35 5.69 -8.91
C ALA A 205 36.81 5.73 -8.44
N GLU A 206 37.42 4.58 -8.20
CA GLU A 206 38.83 4.47 -7.79
C GLU A 206 39.83 5.07 -8.78
N LYS A 207 39.50 5.05 -10.08
CA LYS A 207 40.39 5.54 -11.14
C LYS A 207 40.17 7.01 -11.50
N ASN A 208 38.96 7.54 -11.29
CA ASN A 208 38.56 8.79 -11.89
C ASN A 208 38.11 9.85 -10.87
N THR A 209 38.03 9.52 -9.58
CA THR A 209 37.54 10.45 -8.56
C THR A 209 38.54 10.57 -7.41
N LEU A 210 38.43 11.67 -6.66
CA LEU A 210 39.20 11.90 -5.44
C LEU A 210 38.44 11.37 -4.21
N PRO A 211 39.11 10.93 -3.15
CA PRO A 211 38.45 10.42 -1.94
C PRO A 211 37.43 11.41 -1.32
N GLU A 212 37.73 12.71 -1.38
CA GLU A 212 36.86 13.78 -0.85
C GLU A 212 35.57 13.96 -1.64
N GLU A 213 35.46 13.42 -2.85
CA GLU A 213 34.22 13.43 -3.64
C GLU A 213 33.21 12.37 -3.16
N GLY A 214 33.65 11.41 -2.32
CA GLY A 214 32.80 10.44 -1.65
C GLY A 214 32.29 9.27 -2.51
N TYR A 215 32.62 9.20 -3.80
CA TYR A 215 32.14 8.11 -4.67
C TYR A 215 32.75 6.75 -4.32
N ILE A 216 34.01 6.71 -3.92
CA ILE A 216 34.73 5.47 -3.55
C ILE A 216 34.08 4.79 -2.35
N GLU A 217 33.56 5.58 -1.40
CA GLU A 217 32.93 5.07 -0.17
C GLU A 217 31.41 4.85 -0.30
N ALA A 218 30.80 5.23 -1.41
CA ALA A 218 29.34 5.20 -1.55
C ALA A 218 28.77 3.79 -1.38
N LEU A 219 29.25 2.81 -2.17
CA LEU A 219 28.78 1.42 -2.07
C LEU A 219 29.12 0.75 -0.73
N PRO A 220 30.33 0.87 -0.18
CA PRO A 220 30.62 0.41 1.18
C PRO A 220 29.68 0.97 2.25
N LYS A 221 29.36 2.27 2.22
CA LYS A 221 28.43 2.90 3.17
C LYS A 221 27.00 2.41 3.00
N ILE A 222 26.52 2.24 1.75
CA ILE A 222 25.20 1.66 1.50
C ILE A 222 25.14 0.24 2.03
N ARG A 223 26.15 -0.58 1.76
CA ARG A 223 26.23 -1.95 2.27
C ARG A 223 26.16 -1.98 3.80
N GLU A 224 26.96 -1.17 4.46
CA GLU A 224 26.97 -1.07 5.93
C GLU A 224 25.60 -0.64 6.46
N ALA A 225 24.99 0.38 5.86
CA ALA A 225 23.66 0.88 6.26
C ALA A 225 22.59 -0.21 6.11
N VAL A 226 22.54 -0.91 4.97
CA VAL A 226 21.58 -2.00 4.72
C VAL A 226 21.81 -3.14 5.71
N THR A 227 23.07 -3.55 5.93
CA THR A 227 23.39 -4.62 6.88
C THR A 227 22.94 -4.28 8.30
N ASN A 228 23.18 -3.04 8.74
CA ASN A 228 22.82 -2.60 10.09
C ASN A 228 21.31 -2.43 10.28
N ILE A 229 20.58 -1.97 9.26
CA ILE A 229 19.13 -1.73 9.36
C ILE A 229 18.31 -3.02 9.20
N THR A 230 18.79 -4.01 8.46
CA THR A 230 18.03 -5.22 8.10
C THR A 230 17.38 -5.94 9.29
N PRO A 231 18.04 -6.15 10.45
CA PRO A 231 17.39 -6.79 11.58
C PRO A 231 16.25 -5.95 12.19
N ILE A 232 16.44 -4.62 12.25
CA ILE A 232 15.41 -3.68 12.72
C ILE A 232 14.26 -3.63 11.71
N TRP A 233 14.60 -3.59 10.44
CA TRP A 233 13.63 -3.58 9.34
C TRP A 233 12.77 -4.83 9.33
N ALA A 234 13.32 -6.00 9.61
CA ALA A 234 12.57 -7.24 9.76
C ALA A 234 11.48 -7.12 10.85
N SER A 235 11.81 -6.54 11.99
CA SER A 235 10.85 -6.30 13.07
C SER A 235 9.81 -5.25 12.69
N MET A 236 10.22 -4.17 12.03
CA MET A 236 9.31 -3.13 11.52
C MET A 236 8.31 -3.68 10.51
N GLN A 237 8.71 -4.61 9.65
CA GLN A 237 7.82 -5.30 8.71
C GLN A 237 6.71 -6.08 9.44
N TYR A 238 7.04 -6.78 10.55
CA TYR A 238 6.03 -7.44 11.37
C TYR A 238 5.05 -6.43 11.98
N ILE A 239 5.53 -5.30 12.51
CA ILE A 239 4.66 -4.25 13.04
C ILE A 239 3.72 -3.74 11.95
N GLN A 240 4.26 -3.43 10.78
CA GLN A 240 3.49 -2.90 9.67
C GLN A 240 2.48 -3.90 9.11
N GLU A 241 2.91 -5.13 8.83
CA GLU A 241 2.08 -6.12 8.14
C GLU A 241 1.13 -6.86 9.10
N ALA A 242 1.58 -7.25 10.29
CA ALA A 242 0.76 -8.00 11.23
C ALA A 242 -0.21 -7.11 12.01
N PHE A 243 0.23 -5.95 12.50
CA PHE A 243 -0.63 -5.10 13.32
C PHE A 243 -1.31 -3.99 12.52
N LEU A 244 -0.52 -3.06 11.94
CA LEU A 244 -1.10 -1.85 11.31
C LEU A 244 -1.89 -2.15 10.04
N SER A 245 -1.51 -3.19 9.29
CA SER A 245 -2.21 -3.56 8.05
C SER A 245 -3.26 -4.64 8.25
N SER A 246 -3.17 -5.46 9.30
CA SER A 246 -4.00 -6.66 9.46
C SER A 246 -5.07 -6.55 10.53
N VAL A 247 -4.77 -6.01 11.72
CA VAL A 247 -5.71 -5.92 12.85
C VAL A 247 -6.50 -4.61 12.75
N GLU A 248 -7.75 -4.72 12.34
CA GLU A 248 -8.59 -3.56 12.07
C GLU A 248 -9.02 -2.82 13.34
N LEU A 249 -9.25 -3.54 14.44
CA LEU A 249 -9.59 -2.98 15.75
C LEU A 249 -8.55 -1.96 16.21
N ILE A 250 -7.28 -2.34 16.23
CA ILE A 250 -6.16 -1.48 16.69
C ILE A 250 -6.04 -0.25 15.78
N ARG A 251 -6.12 -0.46 14.47
CA ARG A 251 -6.05 0.64 13.51
C ARG A 251 -7.19 1.63 13.68
N ASN A 252 -8.41 1.15 13.97
CA ASN A 252 -9.57 2.01 14.20
C ASN A 252 -9.43 2.77 15.53
N ALA A 253 -9.00 2.12 16.60
CA ALA A 253 -8.80 2.74 17.90
C ALA A 253 -7.76 3.87 17.88
N ALA A 254 -6.73 3.76 17.05
CA ALA A 254 -5.71 4.79 16.85
C ALA A 254 -6.22 6.06 16.12
N GLN A 255 -7.41 6.00 15.49
CA GLN A 255 -7.98 7.13 14.75
C GLN A 255 -8.84 8.04 15.63
N THR A 256 -9.36 9.12 15.03
CA THR A 256 -10.27 10.05 15.72
C THR A 256 -11.66 9.45 15.92
N LEU A 257 -12.37 9.85 16.98
CA LEU A 257 -13.76 9.49 17.28
C LEU A 257 -14.77 10.26 16.39
N ASP A 258 -14.50 10.36 15.10
CA ASP A 258 -15.44 10.96 14.16
C ASP A 258 -16.56 9.98 13.85
N LYS A 259 -17.82 10.43 14.04
CA LYS A 259 -19.01 9.58 13.88
C LYS A 259 -19.13 8.99 12.47
N GLU A 260 -18.93 9.80 11.44
CA GLU A 260 -19.06 9.36 10.05
C GLU A 260 -18.00 8.30 9.72
N ARG A 261 -16.78 8.45 10.26
CA ARG A 261 -15.71 7.47 10.12
C ARG A 261 -16.01 6.17 10.86
N LEU A 262 -16.55 6.25 12.07
CA LEU A 262 -16.94 5.05 12.81
C LEU A 262 -18.07 4.31 12.07
N GLU A 263 -19.10 5.01 11.61
CA GLU A 263 -20.18 4.41 10.81
C GLU A 263 -19.65 3.75 9.52
N ALA A 264 -18.74 4.42 8.81
CA ALA A 264 -18.10 3.86 7.62
C ALA A 264 -17.25 2.63 7.94
N PHE A 265 -16.46 2.67 9.02
CA PHE A 265 -15.65 1.52 9.47
C PHE A 265 -16.52 0.31 9.79
N PHE A 266 -17.55 0.47 10.61
CA PHE A 266 -18.43 -0.63 11.00
C PHE A 266 -19.32 -1.13 9.85
N GLY A 267 -19.49 -0.34 8.79
CA GLY A 267 -20.20 -0.74 7.57
C GLY A 267 -19.54 -1.91 6.85
N ASP A 268 -18.22 -2.05 6.95
CA ASP A 268 -17.45 -3.13 6.31
C ASP A 268 -16.55 -3.90 7.28
N TYR A 269 -16.83 -3.84 8.59
CA TYR A 269 -16.12 -4.55 9.66
C TYR A 269 -16.85 -5.82 10.09
N ASP A 270 -16.08 -6.86 10.40
CA ASP A 270 -16.54 -8.08 11.06
C ASP A 270 -15.64 -8.40 12.24
N ALA A 271 -16.18 -8.28 13.45
CA ALA A 271 -15.42 -8.43 14.69
C ALA A 271 -14.92 -9.87 14.90
N ALA A 272 -15.67 -10.88 14.46
CA ALA A 272 -15.27 -12.28 14.64
C ALA A 272 -14.10 -12.64 13.72
N LEU A 273 -14.12 -12.17 12.49
CA LEU A 273 -13.02 -12.33 11.55
C LEU A 273 -11.77 -11.62 12.06
N ASP A 274 -11.90 -10.35 12.44
CA ASP A 274 -10.77 -9.53 12.90
C ASP A 274 -10.16 -10.09 14.21
N HIS A 275 -10.99 -10.61 15.11
CA HIS A 275 -10.56 -11.31 16.33
C HIS A 275 -9.65 -12.52 16.01
N GLU A 276 -10.04 -13.36 15.05
CA GLU A 276 -9.21 -14.50 14.65
C GLU A 276 -7.92 -14.07 13.96
N VAL A 277 -7.99 -13.02 13.13
CA VAL A 277 -6.80 -12.39 12.54
C VAL A 277 -5.88 -11.87 13.64
N ALA A 278 -6.39 -11.14 14.63
CA ALA A 278 -5.60 -10.63 15.74
C ALA A 278 -4.89 -11.74 16.52
N ARG A 279 -5.59 -12.82 16.88
CA ARG A 279 -4.97 -13.99 17.55
C ARG A 279 -3.79 -14.55 16.75
N CYS A 280 -3.99 -14.70 15.44
CA CYS A 280 -2.91 -15.16 14.55
C CYS A 280 -1.74 -14.18 14.54
N MET A 281 -2.00 -12.88 14.36
CA MET A 281 -0.96 -11.86 14.23
C MET A 281 -0.15 -11.65 15.51
N PHE A 282 -0.80 -11.63 16.67
CA PHE A 282 -0.10 -11.54 17.96
C PHE A 282 0.79 -12.74 18.22
N ARG A 283 0.33 -13.94 17.87
CA ARG A 283 1.11 -15.18 18.03
C ARG A 283 2.35 -15.18 17.15
N ILE A 284 2.19 -14.95 15.84
CA ILE A 284 3.31 -14.98 14.91
C ILE A 284 4.34 -13.87 15.16
N ALA A 285 3.91 -12.72 15.66
CA ALA A 285 4.83 -11.65 16.05
C ALA A 285 5.70 -12.10 17.23
N ARG A 286 5.12 -12.73 18.26
CA ARG A 286 5.89 -13.30 19.38
C ARG A 286 6.89 -14.38 18.94
N GLU A 287 6.49 -15.21 17.99
CA GLU A 287 7.32 -16.33 17.52
C GLU A 287 8.47 -15.91 16.61
N ASN A 288 8.33 -14.79 15.89
CA ASN A 288 9.24 -14.44 14.80
C ASN A 288 9.98 -13.11 14.97
N MET A 289 9.50 -12.22 15.82
CA MET A 289 10.20 -10.96 16.11
C MET A 289 11.29 -11.18 17.16
N ARG A 290 12.32 -10.38 17.10
CA ARG A 290 13.32 -10.34 18.17
C ARG A 290 12.68 -9.89 19.47
N PRO A 291 12.99 -10.49 20.63
CA PRO A 291 12.37 -10.14 21.90
C PRO A 291 12.46 -8.65 22.26
N GLU A 292 13.60 -8.03 21.94
CA GLU A 292 13.85 -6.59 22.17
C GLU A 292 13.03 -5.65 21.29
N ASP A 293 12.50 -6.14 20.18
CA ASP A 293 11.70 -5.35 19.22
C ASP A 293 10.20 -5.58 19.36
N LEU A 294 9.79 -6.52 20.20
CA LEU A 294 8.37 -6.73 20.47
C LEU A 294 7.76 -5.45 21.05
N PRO A 295 6.55 -5.05 20.62
CA PRO A 295 5.82 -3.96 21.26
C PRO A 295 5.72 -4.14 22.78
N SER A 296 5.81 -3.06 23.53
CA SER A 296 5.80 -3.07 25.01
C SER A 296 4.60 -3.80 25.61
N ILE A 297 3.47 -3.88 24.89
CA ILE A 297 2.27 -4.60 25.28
C ILE A 297 2.56 -6.07 25.63
N TYR A 298 3.54 -6.69 24.98
CA TYR A 298 3.94 -8.07 25.26
C TYR A 298 4.51 -8.21 26.68
N ALA A 299 5.49 -7.40 27.02
CA ALA A 299 6.12 -7.42 28.34
C ALA A 299 5.23 -6.81 29.44
N ASP A 300 4.49 -5.75 29.12
CA ASP A 300 3.77 -4.97 30.12
C ASP A 300 2.38 -5.52 30.45
N VAL A 301 1.72 -6.16 29.49
CA VAL A 301 0.37 -6.69 29.67
C VAL A 301 0.32 -8.19 29.49
N ILE A 302 0.75 -8.70 28.32
CA ILE A 302 0.57 -10.12 27.98
C ILE A 302 1.34 -11.02 28.96
N ASP A 303 2.61 -10.73 29.21
CA ASP A 303 3.42 -11.53 30.13
C ASP A 303 2.98 -11.38 31.59
N LYS A 304 2.66 -10.15 32.03
CA LYS A 304 2.32 -9.88 33.44
C LYS A 304 0.90 -10.33 33.82
N ARG A 305 -0.08 -10.18 32.93
CA ARG A 305 -1.49 -10.42 33.25
C ARG A 305 -2.01 -11.75 32.70
N PHE A 306 -1.47 -12.21 31.57
CA PHE A 306 -1.93 -13.40 30.87
C PHE A 306 -0.88 -14.52 30.85
N GLY A 307 0.25 -14.37 31.58
CA GLY A 307 1.27 -15.40 31.67
C GLY A 307 1.96 -15.73 30.33
N GLY A 308 1.95 -14.77 29.40
CA GLY A 308 2.51 -14.95 28.07
C GLY A 308 1.54 -15.50 27.03
N ASP A 309 0.29 -15.78 27.41
CA ASP A 309 -0.74 -16.28 26.50
C ASP A 309 -1.31 -15.12 25.65
N THR A 310 -0.87 -15.07 24.39
CA THR A 310 -1.33 -14.06 23.42
C THR A 310 -2.80 -14.24 23.05
N ASP A 311 -3.30 -15.48 23.00
CA ASP A 311 -4.67 -15.75 22.62
C ASP A 311 -5.62 -15.27 23.74
N ALA A 312 -5.29 -15.55 25.01
CA ALA A 312 -6.05 -15.07 26.16
C ALA A 312 -6.08 -13.53 26.25
N TYR A 313 -4.96 -12.86 25.90
CA TYR A 313 -4.93 -11.41 25.82
C TYR A 313 -5.86 -10.88 24.72
N VAL A 314 -5.80 -11.45 23.52
CA VAL A 314 -6.63 -11.00 22.39
C VAL A 314 -8.11 -11.26 22.68
N ASP A 315 -8.47 -12.40 23.29
CA ASP A 315 -9.83 -12.67 23.71
C ASP A 315 -10.33 -11.59 24.69
N TRP A 316 -9.55 -11.29 25.72
CA TRP A 316 -9.86 -10.20 26.64
C TRP A 316 -9.99 -8.83 25.96
N LEU A 317 -9.11 -8.52 25.01
CA LEU A 317 -9.12 -7.27 24.25
C LEU A 317 -10.45 -7.11 23.49
N TYR A 318 -10.89 -8.15 22.77
CA TYR A 318 -12.13 -8.11 21.99
C TYR A 318 -13.40 -8.18 22.85
N GLU A 319 -13.34 -8.77 24.01
CA GLU A 319 -14.46 -8.78 24.98
C GLU A 319 -14.65 -7.41 25.64
N THR A 320 -13.57 -6.70 25.92
CA THR A 320 -13.59 -5.48 26.76
C THR A 320 -13.54 -4.17 25.99
N SER A 321 -12.95 -4.13 24.79
CA SER A 321 -12.86 -2.92 24.00
C SER A 321 -14.22 -2.45 23.49
N ALA A 322 -14.45 -1.14 23.59
CA ALA A 322 -15.63 -0.51 22.99
C ALA A 322 -15.54 -0.44 21.45
N TYR A 323 -14.35 -0.52 20.86
CA TYR A 323 -14.15 -0.48 19.41
C TYR A 323 -14.56 -1.77 18.67
N THR A 324 -15.12 -2.75 19.36
CA THR A 324 -15.69 -3.96 18.74
C THR A 324 -17.11 -3.79 18.23
N SER A 325 -17.82 -2.71 18.58
CA SER A 325 -19.18 -2.42 18.13
C SER A 325 -19.41 -0.93 17.98
N LEU A 326 -20.19 -0.55 16.95
CA LEU A 326 -20.52 0.85 16.67
C LEU A 326 -21.19 1.52 17.87
N ASP A 327 -22.20 0.87 18.47
CA ASP A 327 -22.95 1.44 19.59
C ASP A 327 -22.05 1.75 20.79
N LYS A 328 -21.11 0.86 21.10
CA LYS A 328 -20.13 1.08 22.18
C LYS A 328 -19.14 2.18 21.79
N ALA A 329 -18.59 2.15 20.57
CA ALA A 329 -17.60 3.13 20.11
C ALA A 329 -18.17 4.55 20.11
N LEU A 330 -19.46 4.73 19.78
CA LEU A 330 -20.15 6.04 19.80
C LEU A 330 -20.32 6.61 21.22
N THR A 331 -20.17 5.82 22.27
CA THR A 331 -20.22 6.31 23.67
C THR A 331 -18.87 6.84 24.16
N LEU A 332 -17.79 6.61 23.43
CA LEU A 332 -16.46 7.06 23.83
C LEU A 332 -16.30 8.58 23.67
N THR A 333 -15.56 9.17 24.61
CA THR A 333 -15.06 10.54 24.55
C THR A 333 -13.53 10.52 24.41
N ASP A 334 -12.92 11.66 24.13
CA ASP A 334 -11.45 11.76 24.09
C ASP A 334 -10.77 11.40 25.41
N GLU A 335 -11.51 11.44 26.53
CA GLU A 335 -11.01 11.05 27.85
C GLU A 335 -11.21 9.56 28.10
N THR A 336 -12.40 9.03 27.83
CA THR A 336 -12.72 7.62 28.09
C THR A 336 -12.03 6.65 27.14
N ARG A 337 -11.78 7.07 25.88
CA ARG A 337 -11.05 6.22 24.91
C ARG A 337 -9.63 5.89 25.37
N LYS A 338 -8.98 6.76 26.18
CA LYS A 338 -7.64 6.50 26.71
C LYS A 338 -7.58 5.36 27.72
N GLN A 339 -8.73 4.90 28.17
CA GLN A 339 -8.87 3.75 29.09
C GLN A 339 -9.33 2.49 28.33
N ASP A 340 -9.57 2.61 27.02
CA ASP A 340 -9.95 1.46 26.21
C ASP A 340 -8.71 0.65 25.84
N PRO A 341 -8.71 -0.68 26.06
CA PRO A 341 -7.53 -1.50 25.84
C PRO A 341 -7.05 -1.57 24.39
N ALA A 342 -7.88 -1.22 23.43
CA ALA A 342 -7.45 -1.14 22.02
C ALA A 342 -6.78 0.18 21.67
N TYR A 343 -6.96 1.21 22.52
CA TYR A 343 -6.31 2.52 22.35
C TYR A 343 -4.99 2.61 23.13
N GLU A 344 -4.89 1.96 24.28
CA GLU A 344 -3.70 1.89 25.13
C GLU A 344 -2.53 1.20 24.39
#